data_8d389d70b753ad6c012655326c469d81
#
_entry.id   8d389d70b753ad6c012655326c469d81
#
_cell.length_a   1.000
_cell.length_b   1.000
_cell.length_c   1.000
_cell.angle_alpha   90.00
_cell.angle_beta   90.00
_cell.angle_gamma   90.00
#
_symmetry.space_group_name_H-M   'P 1'
#
loop_
_entity.id
_entity.type
_entity.pdbx_description
1 polymer ?
#
loop_
_entity_poly.entity_id
_entity_poly.type
_entity_poly.pdbx_seq_one_letter_code
_entity_poly.pdbx_strand_id
1 'polypeptide(L)'
;HLRPRRQRQMCIRDRIIIYISLTALCFISYWLSGMRLFESLVHSMTTIATGGFSTRNDSFASFNNRSTEYIAILFMILSSLPILIYLEVTRNGIKSFFRDTQIKTFLIIILVSSLLVISYLWIFDLKNFEQSLRHGAFNVVSIITGTGYTSDNYNLWGPFPIYLLFFGMFVGGCAGSTTCGIKVFRFQILFETLKMQIQKLLHPHGVFVPHYNHRKILDEVTSSGMGFCFMV
;
A
#
# COMPACT_ATOMS: atom_id res chain seq x y z
N HIS A 1 -9.16 36.07 3.45
CA HIS A 1 -10.12 34.95 3.23
C HIS A 1 -10.01 34.25 1.86
N LEU A 2 -9.44 34.88 0.84
CA LEU A 2 -9.35 34.27 -0.52
C LEU A 2 -8.14 33.36 -0.72
N ARG A 3 -7.03 33.52 0.02
CA ARG A 3 -5.84 32.68 -0.07
C ARG A 3 -6.07 31.20 0.28
N PRO A 4 -6.77 30.86 1.38
CA PRO A 4 -6.99 29.46 1.73
C PRO A 4 -7.90 28.70 0.73
N ARG A 5 -8.87 29.38 0.12
CA ARG A 5 -9.74 28.77 -0.91
C ARG A 5 -8.98 28.42 -2.18
N ARG A 6 -8.10 29.31 -2.69
CA ARG A 6 -7.27 29.04 -3.87
C ARG A 6 -6.28 27.88 -3.64
N GLN A 7 -5.63 27.83 -2.48
CA GLN A 7 -4.73 26.73 -2.13
C GLN A 7 -5.48 25.38 -2.06
N ARG A 8 -6.68 25.36 -1.47
CA ARG A 8 -7.50 24.16 -1.38
C ARG A 8 -7.96 23.68 -2.74
N GLN A 9 -8.37 24.57 -3.64
CA GLN A 9 -8.76 24.24 -5.01
C GLN A 9 -7.58 23.72 -5.85
N MET A 10 -6.39 24.32 -5.72
CA MET A 10 -5.17 23.82 -6.37
C MET A 10 -4.83 22.40 -5.92
N CYS A 11 -4.86 22.12 -4.62
CA CYS A 11 -4.59 20.76 -4.11
C CYS A 11 -5.60 19.71 -4.62
N ILE A 12 -6.88 20.05 -4.73
CA ILE A 12 -7.90 19.11 -5.25
C ILE A 12 -7.66 18.84 -6.72
N ARG A 13 -7.47 19.87 -7.53
CA ARG A 13 -7.20 19.74 -8.97
C ARG A 13 -5.97 18.88 -9.25
N ASP A 14 -4.89 19.12 -8.52
CA ASP A 14 -3.64 18.41 -8.71
C ASP A 14 -3.78 16.91 -8.36
N ARG A 15 -4.53 16.58 -7.31
CA ARG A 15 -4.85 15.18 -6.96
C ARG A 15 -5.67 14.48 -8.04
N ILE A 16 -6.68 15.15 -8.59
CA ILE A 16 -7.52 14.61 -9.67
C ILE A 16 -6.67 14.35 -10.91
N ILE A 17 -5.80 15.27 -11.29
CA ILE A 17 -4.92 15.11 -12.45
C ILE A 17 -4.00 13.90 -12.27
N ILE A 18 -3.36 13.74 -11.11
CA ILE A 18 -2.49 12.59 -10.83
C ILE A 18 -3.29 11.28 -10.88
N TYR A 19 -4.46 11.24 -10.26
CA TYR A 19 -5.31 10.06 -10.25
C TYR A 19 -5.71 9.65 -11.67
N ILE A 20 -6.17 10.59 -12.50
CA ILE A 20 -6.52 10.34 -13.90
C ILE A 20 -5.29 9.90 -14.71
N SER A 21 -4.14 10.55 -14.50
CA SER A 21 -2.91 10.20 -15.21
C SER A 21 -2.43 8.78 -14.88
N LEU A 22 -2.47 8.39 -13.59
CA LEU A 22 -2.12 7.03 -13.18
C LEU A 22 -3.11 6.00 -13.75
N THR A 23 -4.41 6.32 -13.75
CA THR A 23 -5.44 5.44 -14.33
C THR A 23 -5.24 5.26 -15.83
N ALA A 24 -4.96 6.35 -16.57
CA ALA A 24 -4.70 6.29 -17.99
C ALA A 24 -3.42 5.48 -18.31
N LEU A 25 -2.36 5.67 -17.53
CA LEU A 25 -1.12 4.91 -17.68
C LEU A 25 -1.35 3.42 -17.41
N CYS A 26 -2.09 3.09 -16.36
CA CYS A 26 -2.47 1.72 -16.04
C CYS A 26 -3.32 1.08 -17.15
N PHE A 27 -4.30 1.82 -17.66
CA PHE A 27 -5.14 1.39 -18.78
C PHE A 27 -4.30 1.04 -20.03
N ILE A 28 -3.41 1.93 -20.45
CA ILE A 28 -2.53 1.71 -21.60
C ILE A 28 -1.64 0.48 -21.36
N SER A 29 -1.09 0.32 -20.15
CA SER A 29 -0.24 -0.82 -19.80
C SER A 29 -1.00 -2.16 -19.86
N TYR A 30 -2.23 -2.22 -19.36
CA TYR A 30 -3.06 -3.40 -19.46
C TYR A 30 -3.47 -3.72 -20.90
N TRP A 31 -3.80 -2.71 -21.70
CA TRP A 31 -4.14 -2.88 -23.10
C TRP A 31 -2.94 -3.43 -23.91
N LEU A 32 -1.77 -2.86 -23.70
CA LEU A 32 -0.53 -3.34 -24.34
C LEU A 32 -0.14 -4.76 -23.89
N SER A 33 -0.53 -5.19 -22.69
CA SER A 33 -0.31 -6.55 -22.20
C SER A 33 -1.24 -7.59 -22.82
N GLY A 34 -2.21 -7.17 -23.66
CA GLY A 34 -3.13 -8.04 -24.38
C GLY A 34 -4.52 -8.21 -23.74
N MET A 35 -4.88 -7.40 -22.75
CA MET A 35 -6.25 -7.37 -22.24
C MET A 35 -7.19 -6.70 -23.26
N ARG A 36 -8.47 -7.12 -23.28
CA ARG A 36 -9.49 -6.47 -24.09
C ARG A 36 -9.70 -5.02 -23.60
N LEU A 37 -10.05 -4.12 -24.50
CA LEU A 37 -10.17 -2.69 -24.22
C LEU A 37 -11.11 -2.40 -23.02
N PHE A 38 -12.27 -3.03 -22.97
CA PHE A 38 -13.22 -2.89 -21.87
C PHE A 38 -12.65 -3.44 -20.56
N GLU A 39 -12.02 -4.62 -20.59
CA GLU A 39 -11.39 -5.23 -19.40
C GLU A 39 -10.23 -4.35 -18.90
N SER A 40 -9.40 -3.82 -19.78
CA SER A 40 -8.31 -2.89 -19.43
C SER A 40 -8.82 -1.63 -18.74
N LEU A 41 -9.94 -1.06 -19.24
CA LEU A 41 -10.55 0.13 -18.66
C LEU A 41 -11.05 -0.16 -17.24
N VAL A 42 -11.86 -1.20 -17.07
CA VAL A 42 -12.43 -1.55 -15.77
C VAL A 42 -11.34 -1.89 -14.76
N HIS A 43 -10.38 -2.76 -15.14
CA HIS A 43 -9.30 -3.15 -14.22
C HIS A 43 -8.35 -2.00 -13.89
N SER A 44 -8.07 -1.06 -14.82
CA SER A 44 -7.26 0.11 -14.48
C SER A 44 -7.92 1.00 -13.43
N MET A 45 -9.22 1.24 -13.58
CA MET A 45 -9.98 2.03 -12.59
C MET A 45 -10.00 1.34 -11.23
N THR A 46 -10.28 0.03 -11.18
CA THR A 46 -10.36 -0.72 -9.93
C THR A 46 -8.98 -0.98 -9.30
N THR A 47 -7.89 -1.06 -10.09
CA THR A 47 -6.52 -1.15 -9.58
C THR A 47 -6.09 0.15 -8.89
N ILE A 48 -6.30 1.31 -9.55
CA ILE A 48 -5.89 2.60 -8.97
C ILE A 48 -6.78 3.03 -7.81
N ALA A 49 -8.07 2.68 -7.85
CA ALA A 49 -8.98 2.88 -6.72
C ALA A 49 -8.78 1.86 -5.59
N THR A 50 -7.90 0.84 -5.77
CA THR A 50 -7.74 -0.30 -4.86
C THR A 50 -9.07 -0.97 -4.50
N GLY A 51 -9.93 -1.18 -5.52
CA GLY A 51 -11.30 -1.69 -5.34
C GLY A 51 -11.45 -3.19 -5.57
N GLY A 52 -10.53 -3.85 -6.31
CA GLY A 52 -10.49 -5.29 -6.53
C GLY A 52 -11.60 -5.90 -7.36
N PHE A 53 -12.45 -5.08 -7.95
CA PHE A 53 -13.52 -5.58 -8.81
C PHE A 53 -12.97 -6.08 -10.14
N SER A 54 -13.38 -7.28 -10.54
CA SER A 54 -13.01 -7.89 -11.82
C SER A 54 -14.25 -8.17 -12.66
N THR A 55 -14.07 -8.16 -13.98
CA THR A 55 -15.07 -8.57 -14.96
C THR A 55 -15.18 -10.09 -15.07
N ARG A 56 -14.31 -10.83 -14.39
CA ARG A 56 -14.22 -12.29 -14.41
C ARG A 56 -14.37 -12.89 -13.01
N ASN A 57 -14.99 -14.06 -12.92
CA ASN A 57 -15.25 -14.73 -11.64
C ASN A 57 -13.96 -15.10 -10.88
N ASP A 58 -12.93 -15.54 -11.61
CA ASP A 58 -11.65 -15.94 -11.01
C ASP A 58 -10.64 -14.78 -10.90
N SER A 59 -11.11 -13.53 -10.97
CA SER A 59 -10.27 -12.33 -10.89
C SER A 59 -9.10 -12.38 -11.89
N PHE A 60 -7.86 -12.06 -11.46
CA PHE A 60 -6.67 -12.07 -12.32
C PHE A 60 -6.22 -13.47 -12.75
N ALA A 61 -6.58 -14.52 -12.01
CA ALA A 61 -6.26 -15.91 -12.38
C ALA A 61 -6.79 -16.28 -13.77
N SER A 62 -7.92 -15.72 -14.19
CA SER A 62 -8.54 -16.02 -15.49
C SER A 62 -7.82 -15.45 -16.71
N PHE A 63 -6.92 -14.46 -16.53
CA PHE A 63 -6.17 -13.89 -17.64
C PHE A 63 -4.94 -14.72 -18.02
N ASN A 64 -4.42 -15.51 -17.10
CA ASN A 64 -3.25 -16.40 -17.28
C ASN A 64 -2.08 -15.74 -18.04
N ASN A 65 -1.89 -14.45 -17.83
CA ASN A 65 -0.86 -13.64 -18.49
C ASN A 65 0.11 -13.05 -17.47
N ARG A 66 1.38 -13.49 -17.54
CA ARG A 66 2.46 -13.06 -16.62
C ARG A 66 2.65 -11.54 -16.63
N SER A 67 2.67 -10.94 -17.80
CA SER A 67 2.89 -9.49 -17.94
C SER A 67 1.81 -8.68 -17.23
N THR A 68 0.56 -9.10 -17.36
CA THR A 68 -0.59 -8.44 -16.74
C THR A 68 -0.50 -8.48 -15.21
N GLU A 69 -0.07 -9.60 -14.63
CA GLU A 69 0.06 -9.73 -13.18
C GLU A 69 1.19 -8.83 -12.63
N TYR A 70 2.36 -8.77 -13.29
CA TYR A 70 3.45 -7.87 -12.87
C TYR A 70 3.07 -6.39 -13.02
N ILE A 71 2.36 -6.03 -14.08
CA ILE A 71 1.82 -4.68 -14.25
C ILE A 71 0.84 -4.35 -13.11
N ALA A 72 -0.04 -5.29 -12.75
CA ALA A 72 -0.97 -5.10 -11.65
C ALA A 72 -0.24 -4.88 -10.31
N ILE A 73 0.79 -5.69 -10.00
CA ILE A 73 1.63 -5.52 -8.80
C ILE A 73 2.21 -4.10 -8.75
N LEU A 74 2.79 -3.64 -9.86
CA LEU A 74 3.38 -2.30 -9.95
C LEU A 74 2.35 -1.21 -9.66
N PHE A 75 1.17 -1.26 -10.31
CA PHE A 75 0.15 -0.23 -10.14
C PHE A 75 -0.57 -0.31 -8.79
N MET A 76 -0.74 -1.49 -8.19
CA MET A 76 -1.24 -1.64 -6.82
C MET A 76 -0.28 -0.99 -5.80
N ILE A 77 1.03 -1.13 -5.98
CA ILE A 77 2.02 -0.46 -5.13
C ILE A 77 1.95 1.06 -5.36
N LEU A 78 1.94 1.52 -6.61
CA LEU A 78 1.86 2.95 -6.93
C LEU A 78 0.60 3.60 -6.36
N SER A 79 -0.58 2.97 -6.47
CA SER A 79 -1.83 3.50 -5.92
C SER A 79 -1.82 3.59 -4.38
N SER A 80 -0.99 2.78 -3.74
CA SER A 80 -0.84 2.73 -2.27
C SER A 80 0.08 3.81 -1.71
N LEU A 81 0.75 4.56 -2.57
CA LEU A 81 1.61 5.68 -2.17
C LEU A 81 0.80 6.97 -1.97
N PRO A 82 1.30 7.92 -1.16
CA PRO A 82 0.63 9.20 -1.00
C PRO A 82 0.53 9.94 -2.33
N ILE A 83 -0.67 10.38 -2.71
CA ILE A 83 -0.86 11.10 -3.98
C ILE A 83 0.03 12.36 -4.05
N LEU A 84 0.29 13.00 -2.90
CA LEU A 84 1.13 14.19 -2.85
C LEU A 84 2.60 13.94 -3.19
N ILE A 85 3.10 12.71 -3.02
CA ILE A 85 4.50 12.40 -3.35
C ILE A 85 4.78 12.56 -4.85
N TYR A 86 3.79 12.30 -5.70
CA TYR A 86 3.93 12.49 -7.14
C TYR A 86 4.16 13.95 -7.51
N LEU A 87 3.51 14.90 -6.80
CA LEU A 87 3.77 16.33 -6.97
C LEU A 87 5.14 16.74 -6.43
N GLU A 88 5.55 16.15 -5.31
CA GLU A 88 6.89 16.44 -4.78
C GLU A 88 7.99 15.92 -5.70
N VAL A 89 7.82 14.74 -6.28
CA VAL A 89 8.77 14.17 -7.24
C VAL A 89 8.88 15.03 -8.50
N THR A 90 7.77 15.57 -9.01
CA THR A 90 7.82 16.46 -10.18
C THR A 90 8.49 17.80 -9.88
N ARG A 91 8.44 18.30 -8.65
CA ARG A 91 9.03 19.59 -8.23
C ARG A 91 10.46 19.46 -7.73
N ASN A 92 10.74 18.44 -6.90
CA ASN A 92 11.99 18.31 -6.14
C ASN A 92 12.83 17.10 -6.58
N GLY A 93 12.36 16.37 -7.59
CA GLY A 93 13.02 15.17 -8.10
C GLY A 93 12.79 13.91 -7.25
N ILE A 94 13.33 12.80 -7.75
CA ILE A 94 13.10 11.44 -7.22
C ILE A 94 13.63 11.24 -5.78
N LYS A 95 14.54 12.10 -5.31
CA LYS A 95 15.09 12.04 -3.94
C LYS A 95 14.01 12.25 -2.87
N SER A 96 12.95 13.02 -3.16
CA SER A 96 11.81 13.21 -2.27
C SER A 96 11.09 11.90 -1.93
N PHE A 97 11.00 10.99 -2.91
CA PHE A 97 10.39 9.68 -2.74
C PHE A 97 11.06 8.85 -1.63
N PHE A 98 12.39 8.83 -1.62
CA PHE A 98 13.18 8.08 -0.62
C PHE A 98 13.34 8.81 0.71
N ARG A 99 12.87 10.03 0.84
CA ARG A 99 12.96 10.79 2.09
C ARG A 99 11.79 10.51 3.03
N ASP A 100 10.64 10.11 2.50
CA ASP A 100 9.44 9.82 3.30
C ASP A 100 9.58 8.47 4.03
N THR A 101 9.50 8.51 5.36
CA THR A 101 9.61 7.32 6.22
C THR A 101 8.43 6.36 6.04
N GLN A 102 7.23 6.86 5.71
CA GLN A 102 6.06 6.01 5.47
C GLN A 102 6.27 5.10 4.26
N ILE A 103 6.77 5.68 3.16
CA ILE A 103 7.02 4.94 1.91
C ILE A 103 8.05 3.85 2.15
N LYS A 104 9.14 4.18 2.84
CA LYS A 104 10.17 3.17 3.17
C LYS A 104 9.60 2.02 3.99
N THR A 105 8.88 2.34 5.06
CA THR A 105 8.30 1.32 5.95
C THR A 105 7.29 0.46 5.19
N PHE A 106 6.43 1.06 4.38
CA PHE A 106 5.45 0.35 3.57
C PHE A 106 6.10 -0.61 2.57
N LEU A 107 7.11 -0.14 1.83
CA LEU A 107 7.83 -0.98 0.87
C LEU A 107 8.60 -2.12 1.56
N ILE A 108 9.17 -1.88 2.75
CA ILE A 108 9.83 -2.92 3.55
C ILE A 108 8.80 -3.98 3.99
N ILE A 109 7.63 -3.57 4.46
CA ILE A 109 6.55 -4.50 4.87
C ILE A 109 6.16 -5.39 3.67
N ILE A 110 5.89 -4.80 2.50
CA ILE A 110 5.55 -5.55 1.30
C ILE A 110 6.67 -6.51 0.92
N LEU A 111 7.92 -6.04 0.90
CA LEU A 111 9.07 -6.84 0.49
C LEU A 111 9.28 -8.02 1.44
N VAL A 112 9.29 -7.78 2.75
CA VAL A 112 9.49 -8.83 3.76
C VAL A 112 8.34 -9.85 3.70
N SER A 113 7.08 -9.40 3.66
CA SER A 113 5.92 -10.29 3.57
C SER A 113 5.93 -11.11 2.29
N SER A 114 6.28 -10.50 1.15
CA SER A 114 6.39 -11.21 -0.13
C SER A 114 7.50 -12.26 -0.08
N LEU A 115 8.69 -11.91 0.43
CA LEU A 115 9.79 -12.85 0.56
C LEU A 115 9.45 -14.05 1.46
N LEU A 116 8.75 -13.82 2.57
CA LEU A 116 8.31 -14.89 3.47
C LEU A 116 7.34 -15.85 2.78
N VAL A 117 6.36 -15.35 2.03
CA VAL A 117 5.42 -16.21 1.29
C VAL A 117 6.13 -16.94 0.15
N ILE A 118 6.94 -16.25 -0.64
CA ILE A 118 7.68 -16.83 -1.76
C ILE A 118 8.60 -17.97 -1.27
N SER A 119 9.37 -17.71 -0.20
CA SER A 119 10.27 -18.71 0.37
C SER A 119 9.50 -19.94 0.89
N TYR A 120 8.36 -19.72 1.53
CA TYR A 120 7.51 -20.80 2.01
C TYR A 120 6.99 -21.65 0.84
N LEU A 121 6.43 -21.04 -0.21
CA LEU A 121 5.89 -21.74 -1.37
C LEU A 121 6.96 -22.55 -2.11
N TRP A 122 8.18 -22.03 -2.16
CA TRP A 122 9.31 -22.70 -2.82
C TRP A 122 9.89 -23.84 -1.98
N ILE A 123 10.12 -23.63 -0.67
CA ILE A 123 10.71 -24.65 0.23
C ILE A 123 9.81 -25.87 0.38
N PHE A 124 8.50 -25.67 0.41
CA PHE A 124 7.53 -26.75 0.53
C PHE A 124 7.10 -27.34 -0.83
N ASP A 125 7.81 -27.03 -1.92
CA ASP A 125 7.55 -27.51 -3.29
C ASP A 125 6.09 -27.38 -3.75
N LEU A 126 5.37 -26.40 -3.20
CA LEU A 126 3.98 -26.15 -3.57
C LEU A 126 3.87 -25.54 -4.98
N LYS A 127 4.90 -24.84 -5.41
CA LYS A 127 5.00 -24.19 -6.74
C LYS A 127 6.45 -24.06 -7.19
N ASN A 128 6.64 -24.02 -8.53
CA ASN A 128 7.93 -23.68 -9.12
C ASN A 128 8.37 -22.27 -8.70
N PHE A 129 9.67 -21.99 -8.67
CA PHE A 129 10.22 -20.70 -8.23
C PHE A 129 9.56 -19.49 -8.90
N GLU A 130 9.35 -19.54 -10.23
CA GLU A 130 8.71 -18.46 -10.98
C GLU A 130 7.24 -18.26 -10.56
N GLN A 131 6.51 -19.35 -10.38
CA GLN A 131 5.11 -19.30 -9.91
C GLN A 131 5.02 -18.83 -8.46
N SER A 132 5.92 -19.25 -7.59
CA SER A 132 6.00 -18.80 -6.19
C SER A 132 6.26 -17.31 -6.10
N LEU A 133 7.20 -16.81 -6.92
CA LEU A 133 7.50 -15.37 -6.98
C LEU A 133 6.31 -14.58 -7.50
N ARG A 134 5.70 -15.00 -8.59
CA ARG A 134 4.59 -14.30 -9.24
C ARG A 134 3.33 -14.28 -8.39
N HIS A 135 2.82 -15.44 -8.02
CA HIS A 135 1.58 -15.55 -7.24
C HIS A 135 1.77 -15.10 -5.79
N GLY A 136 2.93 -15.42 -5.19
CA GLY A 136 3.27 -14.98 -3.84
C GLY A 136 3.30 -13.46 -3.74
N ALA A 137 4.07 -12.79 -4.60
CA ALA A 137 4.13 -11.33 -4.61
C ALA A 137 2.78 -10.69 -4.94
N PHE A 138 2.06 -11.23 -5.94
CA PHE A 138 0.77 -10.70 -6.36
C PHE A 138 -0.27 -10.69 -5.22
N ASN A 139 -0.48 -11.85 -4.59
CA ASN A 139 -1.51 -11.96 -3.55
C ASN A 139 -1.13 -11.19 -2.28
N VAL A 140 0.15 -11.18 -1.90
CA VAL A 140 0.63 -10.37 -0.76
C VAL A 140 0.41 -8.88 -1.02
N VAL A 141 0.83 -8.37 -2.19
CA VAL A 141 0.63 -6.97 -2.55
C VAL A 141 -0.86 -6.63 -2.60
N SER A 142 -1.67 -7.48 -3.25
CA SER A 142 -3.11 -7.28 -3.37
C SER A 142 -3.81 -7.17 -2.02
N ILE A 143 -3.43 -7.99 -1.05
CA ILE A 143 -4.05 -7.99 0.29
C ILE A 143 -3.54 -6.80 1.13
N ILE A 144 -2.24 -6.55 1.18
CA ILE A 144 -1.67 -5.43 1.97
C ILE A 144 -2.13 -4.08 1.42
N THR A 145 -2.29 -3.93 0.10
CA THR A 145 -2.84 -2.70 -0.50
C THR A 145 -4.34 -2.58 -0.34
N GLY A 146 -5.02 -3.65 0.11
CA GLY A 146 -6.48 -3.69 0.23
C GLY A 146 -7.19 -3.73 -1.12
N THR A 147 -6.48 -4.04 -2.23
CA THR A 147 -7.09 -4.17 -3.55
C THR A 147 -7.98 -5.42 -3.63
N GLY A 148 -7.50 -6.58 -3.16
CA GLY A 148 -8.32 -7.80 -3.10
C GLY A 148 -8.38 -8.61 -4.38
N TYR A 149 -7.51 -8.37 -5.37
CA TYR A 149 -7.38 -9.26 -6.52
C TYR A 149 -6.73 -10.58 -6.14
N THR A 150 -7.10 -11.65 -6.83
CA THR A 150 -6.51 -12.98 -6.66
C THR A 150 -5.92 -13.47 -7.99
N SER A 151 -4.68 -13.97 -7.94
CA SER A 151 -4.03 -14.62 -9.09
C SER A 151 -4.00 -16.14 -8.95
N ASP A 152 -4.29 -16.66 -7.74
CA ASP A 152 -4.31 -18.08 -7.43
C ASP A 152 -5.10 -18.34 -6.17
N ASN A 153 -5.50 -19.60 -5.94
CA ASN A 153 -6.21 -20.00 -4.74
C ASN A 153 -5.24 -20.18 -3.55
N TYR A 154 -5.01 -19.12 -2.80
CA TYR A 154 -4.12 -19.10 -1.65
C TYR A 154 -4.61 -19.96 -0.48
N ASN A 155 -5.87 -20.43 -0.47
CA ASN A 155 -6.35 -21.36 0.55
C ASN A 155 -5.63 -22.72 0.50
N LEU A 156 -5.04 -23.06 -0.65
CA LEU A 156 -4.27 -24.29 -0.84
C LEU A 156 -2.80 -24.15 -0.45
N TRP A 157 -2.33 -22.97 -0.06
CA TRP A 157 -0.92 -22.71 0.23
C TRP A 157 -0.49 -23.16 1.63
N GLY A 158 -1.43 -23.59 2.48
CA GLY A 158 -1.17 -24.00 3.84
C GLY A 158 -1.40 -22.89 4.89
N PRO A 159 -1.29 -23.23 6.19
CA PRO A 159 -1.72 -22.30 7.25
C PRO A 159 -0.85 -21.06 7.39
N PHE A 160 0.47 -21.16 7.21
CA PHE A 160 1.38 -20.03 7.40
C PHE A 160 1.11 -18.85 6.46
N PRO A 161 1.02 -19.02 5.12
CA PRO A 161 0.66 -17.91 4.23
C PRO A 161 -0.72 -17.32 4.55
N ILE A 162 -1.71 -18.16 4.88
CA ILE A 162 -3.06 -17.71 5.22
C ILE A 162 -3.04 -16.77 6.43
N TYR A 163 -2.35 -17.15 7.53
CA TYR A 163 -2.24 -16.29 8.70
C TYR A 163 -1.48 -15.00 8.40
N LEU A 164 -0.39 -15.07 7.63
CA LEU A 164 0.38 -13.88 7.24
C LEU A 164 -0.48 -12.92 6.42
N LEU A 165 -1.26 -13.42 5.46
CA LEU A 165 -2.19 -12.64 4.66
C LEU A 165 -3.32 -12.07 5.52
N PHE A 166 -3.86 -12.84 6.47
CA PHE A 166 -4.88 -12.37 7.42
C PHE A 166 -4.38 -11.17 8.23
N PHE A 167 -3.18 -11.25 8.81
CA PHE A 167 -2.59 -10.11 9.51
C PHE A 167 -2.24 -8.96 8.56
N GLY A 168 -1.86 -9.27 7.32
CA GLY A 168 -1.61 -8.28 6.27
C GLY A 168 -2.83 -7.43 5.93
N MET A 169 -4.06 -7.93 6.07
CA MET A 169 -5.30 -7.19 5.81
C MET A 169 -5.49 -5.98 6.73
N PHE A 170 -4.94 -6.02 7.96
CA PHE A 170 -5.03 -4.88 8.89
C PHE A 170 -4.06 -3.76 8.51
N VAL A 171 -3.00 -4.07 7.78
CA VAL A 171 -2.00 -3.10 7.36
C VAL A 171 -2.47 -2.44 6.06
N GLY A 172 -2.76 -1.15 6.12
CA GLY A 172 -3.10 -0.34 4.94
C GLY A 172 -1.86 0.32 4.34
N GLY A 173 -2.03 0.98 3.20
CA GLY A 173 -0.96 1.77 2.57
C GLY A 173 -0.63 3.07 3.30
N CYS A 174 0.03 3.97 2.60
CA CYS A 174 0.44 5.27 3.12
C CYS A 174 -0.74 6.21 3.37
N ALA A 175 -0.58 7.16 4.27
CA ALA A 175 -1.55 8.23 4.49
C ALA A 175 -1.70 9.09 3.22
N GLY A 176 -2.96 9.32 2.81
CA GLY A 176 -3.24 10.07 1.58
C GLY A 176 -3.17 9.25 0.29
N SER A 177 -3.15 7.93 0.37
CA SER A 177 -3.36 6.98 -0.72
C SER A 177 -4.82 6.52 -0.81
N THR A 178 -5.15 5.75 -1.85
CA THR A 178 -6.49 5.18 -2.07
C THR A 178 -6.79 3.95 -1.22
N THR A 179 -5.77 3.33 -0.61
CA THR A 179 -5.86 2.07 0.13
C THR A 179 -6.77 2.14 1.36
N CYS A 180 -7.39 1.01 1.70
CA CYS A 180 -8.10 0.79 2.96
C CYS A 180 -7.16 0.37 4.10
N GLY A 181 -7.69 0.00 5.26
CA GLY A 181 -6.93 -0.50 6.41
C GLY A 181 -6.29 0.59 7.27
N ILE A 182 -5.56 0.15 8.31
CA ILE A 182 -4.85 1.05 9.23
C ILE A 182 -3.60 1.56 8.52
N LYS A 183 -3.54 2.87 8.27
CA LYS A 183 -2.43 3.50 7.54
C LYS A 183 -1.10 3.31 8.28
N VAL A 184 -0.02 3.03 7.52
CA VAL A 184 1.34 2.84 8.05
C VAL A 184 1.76 3.98 8.99
N PHE A 185 1.36 5.21 8.69
CA PHE A 185 1.58 6.37 9.55
C PHE A 185 1.10 6.17 11.00
N ARG A 186 -0.07 5.53 11.19
CA ARG A 186 -0.61 5.28 12.54
C ARG A 186 0.21 4.26 13.30
N PHE A 187 0.67 3.20 12.64
CA PHE A 187 1.57 2.22 13.25
C PHE A 187 2.90 2.86 13.67
N GLN A 188 3.44 3.77 12.86
CA GLN A 188 4.66 4.49 13.20
C GLN A 188 4.47 5.38 14.43
N ILE A 189 3.37 6.15 14.49
CA ILE A 189 3.06 6.97 15.68
C ILE A 189 2.86 6.10 16.91
N LEU A 190 2.11 5.01 16.79
CA LEU A 190 1.87 4.08 17.91
C LEU A 190 3.20 3.53 18.45
N PHE A 191 4.09 3.09 17.58
CA PHE A 191 5.38 2.54 17.94
C PHE A 191 6.27 3.59 18.64
N GLU A 192 6.34 4.82 18.12
CA GLU A 192 7.11 5.90 18.76
C GLU A 192 6.52 6.30 20.12
N THR A 193 5.20 6.28 20.25
CA THR A 193 4.52 6.56 21.53
C THR A 193 4.77 5.48 22.56
N LEU A 194 4.71 4.20 22.16
CA LEU A 194 5.03 3.07 23.05
C LEU A 194 6.50 3.14 23.50
N LYS A 195 7.41 3.41 22.59
CA LYS A 195 8.82 3.60 22.91
C LYS A 195 9.04 4.72 23.94
N MET A 196 8.36 5.87 23.73
CA MET A 196 8.41 6.98 24.67
C MET A 196 7.86 6.59 26.06
N GLN A 197 6.74 5.85 26.11
CA GLN A 197 6.16 5.40 27.40
C GLN A 197 7.10 4.45 28.13
N ILE A 198 7.73 3.51 27.43
CA ILE A 198 8.73 2.60 28.01
C ILE A 198 9.92 3.41 28.55
N GLN A 199 10.41 4.40 27.80
CA GLN A 199 11.51 5.26 28.26
C GLN A 199 11.14 6.07 29.51
N LYS A 200 9.89 6.58 29.61
CA LYS A 200 9.40 7.26 30.82
C LYS A 200 9.32 6.35 32.03
N LEU A 201 8.98 5.08 31.84
CA LEU A 201 8.97 4.09 32.95
C LEU A 201 10.39 3.79 33.45
N LEU A 202 11.37 3.75 32.53
CA LEU A 202 12.76 3.50 32.88
C LEU A 202 13.45 4.74 33.50
N HIS A 203 13.05 5.94 33.08
CA HIS A 203 13.62 7.21 33.51
C HIS A 203 12.50 8.21 33.88
N PRO A 204 11.93 8.13 35.10
CA PRO A 204 10.73 8.90 35.50
C PRO A 204 10.91 10.43 35.43
N HIS A 205 12.14 10.91 35.61
CA HIS A 205 12.48 12.34 35.59
C HIS A 205 12.89 12.83 34.18
N GLY A 206 12.91 11.96 33.19
CA GLY A 206 13.27 12.33 31.81
C GLY A 206 12.11 12.99 31.05
N VAL A 207 12.40 14.05 30.29
CA VAL A 207 11.44 14.66 29.37
C VAL A 207 11.62 14.06 27.99
N PHE A 208 10.71 13.17 27.61
CA PHE A 208 10.73 12.51 26.30
C PHE A 208 9.58 13.05 25.44
N VAL A 209 9.88 13.47 24.21
CA VAL A 209 8.89 13.98 23.26
C VAL A 209 8.93 13.09 22.01
N PRO A 210 7.81 12.52 21.58
CA PRO A 210 7.79 11.69 20.39
C PRO A 210 8.06 12.55 19.13
N HIS A 211 8.91 12.04 18.24
CA HIS A 211 9.28 12.71 17.00
C HIS A 211 8.86 11.86 15.80
N TYR A 212 8.29 12.50 14.79
CA TYR A 212 8.00 11.90 13.51
C TYR A 212 8.55 12.77 12.39
N ASN A 213 9.36 12.18 11.51
CA ASN A 213 10.01 12.92 10.40
C ASN A 213 10.74 14.19 10.86
N HIS A 214 11.47 14.12 12.00
CA HIS A 214 12.16 15.25 12.66
C HIS A 214 11.24 16.37 13.20
N ARG A 215 9.93 16.13 13.27
CA ARG A 215 8.96 17.06 13.88
C ARG A 215 8.39 16.47 15.16
N LYS A 216 8.17 17.34 16.14
CA LYS A 216 7.48 16.95 17.39
C LYS A 216 6.05 16.61 17.09
N ILE A 217 5.57 15.48 17.65
CA ILE A 217 4.16 15.10 17.55
C ILE A 217 3.40 15.81 18.67
N LEU A 218 2.28 16.47 18.32
CA LEU A 218 1.38 17.10 19.31
C LEU A 218 0.62 15.99 20.08
N ASP A 219 0.40 16.19 21.38
CA ASP A 219 -0.30 15.24 22.24
C ASP A 219 -1.72 14.90 21.77
N GLU A 220 -2.40 15.85 21.11
CA GLU A 220 -3.72 15.61 20.49
C GLU A 220 -3.67 14.58 19.35
N VAL A 221 -2.59 14.57 18.57
CA VAL A 221 -2.41 13.58 17.48
C VAL A 221 -2.12 12.20 18.05
N THR A 222 -1.41 12.14 19.17
CA THR A 222 -1.07 10.91 19.85
C THR A 222 -2.31 10.27 20.47
N SER A 223 -3.16 11.04 21.15
CA SER A 223 -4.40 10.58 21.77
C SER A 223 -5.46 10.16 20.77
N SER A 224 -5.66 10.95 19.71
CA SER A 224 -6.60 10.60 18.63
C SER A 224 -6.12 9.42 17.78
N GLY A 225 -4.82 9.28 17.54
CA GLY A 225 -4.22 8.13 16.86
C GLY A 225 -4.40 6.82 17.61
N MET A 226 -4.18 6.83 18.93
CA MET A 226 -4.42 5.67 19.80
C MET A 226 -5.91 5.33 19.89
N GLY A 227 -6.79 6.31 20.11
CA GLY A 227 -8.23 6.08 20.21
C GLY A 227 -8.80 5.37 18.97
N PHE A 228 -8.30 5.71 17.77
CA PHE A 228 -8.78 5.10 16.54
C PHE A 228 -8.23 3.68 16.31
N CYS A 229 -7.03 3.36 16.77
CA CYS A 229 -6.50 1.99 16.70
C CYS A 229 -7.24 1.02 17.63
N PHE A 230 -7.89 1.52 18.70
CA PHE A 230 -8.69 0.71 19.61
C PHE A 230 -10.18 0.64 19.24
N MET A 231 -10.66 1.48 18.30
CA MET A 231 -12.06 1.48 17.85
C MET A 231 -12.30 0.67 16.56
N VAL A 232 -11.26 0.14 15.93
CA VAL A 232 -11.33 -0.75 14.76
C VAL A 232 -10.95 -2.16 15.20
#